data_20c1de1b74401662f0c107584f4e9563
#
_entry.id   20c1de1b74401662f0c107584f4e9563
#
_cell.length_a   1.000
_cell.length_b   1.000
_cell.length_c   1.000
_cell.angle_alpha   90.00
_cell.angle_beta   90.00
_cell.angle_gamma   90.00
#
_symmetry.space_group_name_H-M   'P 1'
#
loop_
_entity.id
_entity.type
_entity.pdbx_description
1 polymer ?
#
loop_
_entity_poly.entity_id
_entity_poly.type
_entity_poly.pdbx_seq_one_letter_code
_entity_poly.pdbx_strand_id
1 'polypeptide(L)'
;MNQYFAFSSGGAYHFHGSGEWKVRADDGGHLTVEHDVFGVVTNFGPFQLSEDESAALWDLIMEAAFEKRPSSAGPGVPDETMLGFALAAQETLHSVQLWASDAFKDVTIIELLNKMGDLIEKYTGKRPTLR
;
A
#
# COMPACT_ATOMS: atom_id res chain seq x y z
N MET A 1 17.18 -3.76 14.09
CA MET A 1 16.97 -4.07 12.66
C MET A 1 15.73 -3.35 12.17
N ASN A 2 15.85 -2.65 11.04
CA ASN A 2 14.76 -1.84 10.55
C ASN A 2 13.76 -2.67 9.74
N GLN A 3 12.48 -2.48 10.05
CA GLN A 3 11.40 -3.08 9.28
C GLN A 3 10.76 -2.00 8.43
N TYR A 4 10.30 -2.38 7.24
CA TYR A 4 9.47 -1.49 6.45
C TYR A 4 8.39 -2.26 5.71
N PHE A 5 7.31 -1.54 5.42
CA PHE A 5 6.21 -2.01 4.60
C PHE A 5 6.10 -1.09 3.39
N ALA A 6 5.95 -1.67 2.21
CA ALA A 6 5.76 -0.91 0.97
C ALA A 6 4.52 -1.40 0.26
N PHE A 7 3.78 -0.46 -0.30
CA PHE A 7 2.56 -0.72 -1.04
C PHE A 7 2.63 0.01 -2.37
N SER A 8 2.14 -0.63 -3.43
CA SER A 8 1.95 0.04 -4.71
C SER A 8 0.61 -0.33 -5.31
N SER A 9 -0.08 0.68 -5.86
CA SER A 9 -1.26 0.46 -6.68
C SER A 9 -0.88 0.83 -8.10
N GLY A 10 -0.58 -0.15 -8.92
CA GLY A 10 -0.06 0.21 -10.21
C GLY A 10 -0.23 -0.82 -11.28
N GLY A 11 0.29 -0.49 -12.43
CA GLY A 11 0.31 -1.38 -13.58
C GLY A 11 -0.97 -1.40 -14.35
N ALA A 12 -2.06 -0.91 -13.81
CA ALA A 12 -3.30 -0.84 -14.55
C ALA A 12 -3.38 0.44 -15.37
N TYR A 13 -4.17 0.37 -16.38
CA TYR A 13 -4.39 1.46 -17.27
C TYR A 13 -5.43 2.41 -16.65
N HIS A 14 -4.99 3.59 -16.25
CA HIS A 14 -5.87 4.55 -15.57
C HIS A 14 -6.32 5.65 -16.52
N PHE A 15 -7.49 5.49 -17.09
CA PHE A 15 -8.09 6.47 -18.01
C PHE A 15 -8.31 7.84 -17.37
N HIS A 16 -8.55 7.85 -16.08
CA HIS A 16 -8.95 9.07 -15.37
C HIS A 16 -7.78 9.80 -14.72
N GLY A 17 -6.55 9.38 -15.01
CA GLY A 17 -5.40 10.04 -14.45
C GLY A 17 -5.24 9.89 -12.95
N SER A 18 -5.86 8.88 -12.35
CA SER A 18 -5.68 8.60 -10.93
C SER A 18 -4.25 8.17 -10.61
N GLY A 19 -3.54 7.62 -11.60
CA GLY A 19 -2.13 7.34 -11.50
C GLY A 19 -1.79 6.16 -10.60
N GLU A 20 -0.49 6.04 -10.34
CA GLU A 20 0.06 5.00 -9.50
C GLU A 20 0.48 5.59 -8.16
N TRP A 21 0.08 4.92 -7.08
CA TRP A 21 0.46 5.30 -5.72
C TRP A 21 1.48 4.32 -5.17
N LYS A 22 2.52 4.86 -4.55
CA LYS A 22 3.52 4.07 -3.83
C LYS A 22 3.63 4.62 -2.43
N VAL A 23 3.58 3.73 -1.46
CA VAL A 23 3.58 4.10 -0.04
C VAL A 23 4.64 3.28 0.66
N ARG A 24 5.41 3.91 1.53
CA ARG A 24 6.38 3.21 2.36
C ARG A 24 6.25 3.68 3.78
N ALA A 25 6.17 2.73 4.70
CA ALA A 25 6.13 2.99 6.14
C ALA A 25 7.24 2.20 6.81
N ASP A 26 8.01 2.82 7.68
CA ASP A 26 9.04 2.13 8.44
C ASP A 26 8.62 1.98 9.91
N ASP A 27 9.39 1.23 10.67
CA ASP A 27 9.12 0.96 12.08
C ASP A 27 9.46 2.16 12.98
N GLY A 28 10.10 3.18 12.45
CA GLY A 28 10.32 4.45 13.14
C GLY A 28 9.16 5.44 13.00
N GLY A 29 8.08 5.03 12.35
CA GLY A 29 6.89 5.88 12.17
C GLY A 29 6.96 6.84 10.99
N HIS A 30 7.91 6.65 10.08
CA HIS A 30 8.01 7.51 8.90
C HIS A 30 7.13 6.99 7.78
N LEU A 31 6.36 7.88 7.17
CA LEU A 31 5.49 7.58 6.05
C LEU A 31 5.93 8.40 4.84
N THR A 32 6.22 7.73 3.75
CA THR A 32 6.58 8.38 2.48
C THR A 32 5.56 7.95 1.42
N VAL A 33 5.10 8.90 0.62
CA VAL A 33 4.08 8.67 -0.41
C VAL A 33 4.57 9.24 -1.73
N GLU A 34 4.41 8.47 -2.79
CA GLU A 34 4.73 8.90 -4.15
C GLU A 34 3.49 8.70 -5.01
N HIS A 35 3.16 9.70 -5.83
CA HIS A 35 2.05 9.65 -6.75
C HIS A 35 2.56 9.96 -8.16
N ASP A 36 2.43 8.99 -9.06
CA ASP A 36 2.88 9.10 -10.45
C ASP A 36 1.65 9.17 -11.36
N VAL A 37 1.48 10.29 -12.05
CA VAL A 37 0.41 10.47 -13.02
C VAL A 37 1.05 10.75 -14.38
N PHE A 38 0.94 9.78 -15.29
CA PHE A 38 1.50 9.87 -16.64
C PHE A 38 2.99 10.27 -16.66
N GLY A 39 3.77 9.69 -15.74
CA GLY A 39 5.20 9.96 -15.65
C GLY A 39 5.57 11.19 -14.84
N VAL A 40 4.59 11.96 -14.39
CA VAL A 40 4.83 13.10 -13.50
C VAL A 40 4.73 12.60 -12.05
N VAL A 41 5.87 12.56 -11.36
CA VAL A 41 5.97 12.02 -10.01
C VAL A 41 5.91 13.16 -8.99
N THR A 42 5.01 13.02 -8.02
CA THR A 42 4.94 13.92 -6.87
C THR A 42 5.31 13.12 -5.62
N ASN A 43 6.27 13.62 -4.87
CA ASN A 43 6.72 13.00 -3.63
C ASN A 43 6.17 13.76 -2.44
N PHE A 44 5.64 13.03 -1.47
CA PHE A 44 5.12 13.58 -0.22
C PHE A 44 5.86 12.96 0.96
N GLY A 45 6.28 13.82 1.89
CA GLY A 45 6.95 13.34 3.08
C GLY A 45 8.46 13.35 2.95
N PRO A 46 9.15 12.64 3.85
CA PRO A 46 8.58 11.73 4.85
C PRO A 46 7.79 12.47 5.93
N PHE A 47 6.69 11.86 6.33
CA PHE A 47 5.87 12.35 7.44
C PHE A 47 6.16 11.54 8.69
N GLN A 48 6.09 12.18 9.86
CA GLN A 48 6.22 11.47 11.12
C GLN A 48 4.83 11.13 11.64
N LEU A 49 4.50 9.85 11.67
CA LEU A 49 3.26 9.36 12.25
C LEU A 49 3.34 9.44 13.77
N SER A 50 2.20 9.66 14.44
CA SER A 50 2.15 9.52 15.88
C SER A 50 2.37 8.05 16.26
N GLU A 51 2.71 7.81 17.53
CA GLU A 51 2.88 6.43 18.00
C GLU A 51 1.61 5.60 17.80
N ASP A 52 0.45 6.21 18.07
CA ASP A 52 -0.84 5.53 17.89
C ASP A 52 -1.12 5.22 16.41
N GLU A 53 -0.84 6.16 15.52
CA GLU A 53 -1.04 5.95 14.09
C GLU A 53 -0.13 4.84 13.57
N SER A 54 1.15 4.88 13.97
CA SER A 54 2.12 3.88 13.55
C SER A 54 1.76 2.50 14.09
N ALA A 55 1.39 2.41 15.37
CA ALA A 55 0.99 1.14 15.98
C ALA A 55 -0.24 0.56 15.29
N ALA A 56 -1.25 1.38 15.02
CA ALA A 56 -2.47 0.92 14.35
C ALA A 56 -2.18 0.41 12.93
N LEU A 57 -1.32 1.11 12.19
CA LEU A 57 -0.93 0.68 10.85
C LEU A 57 -0.17 -0.65 10.90
N TRP A 58 0.83 -0.76 11.78
CA TRP A 58 1.64 -1.98 11.88
C TRP A 58 0.85 -3.17 12.40
N ASP A 59 -0.14 -2.96 13.28
CA ASP A 59 -1.03 -4.03 13.71
C ASP A 59 -1.78 -4.63 12.52
N LEU A 60 -2.30 -3.79 11.63
CA LEU A 60 -2.99 -4.26 10.43
C LEU A 60 -2.02 -4.95 9.45
N ILE A 61 -0.80 -4.43 9.30
CA ILE A 61 0.21 -5.06 8.45
C ILE A 61 0.52 -6.47 8.96
N MET A 62 0.71 -6.62 10.27
CA MET A 62 1.00 -7.92 10.86
C MET A 62 -0.18 -8.87 10.77
N GLU A 63 -1.40 -8.36 10.95
CA GLU A 63 -2.62 -9.17 10.85
C GLU A 63 -2.82 -9.70 9.42
N ALA A 64 -2.36 -8.95 8.41
CA ALA A 64 -2.44 -9.39 7.02
C ALA A 64 -1.56 -10.61 6.72
N ALA A 65 -0.57 -10.88 7.56
CA ALA A 65 0.29 -12.07 7.47
C ALA A 65 0.91 -12.27 6.08
N PHE A 66 1.57 -11.23 5.57
CA PHE A 66 2.15 -11.26 4.22
C PHE A 66 3.16 -12.39 4.03
N GLU A 67 3.85 -12.82 5.08
CA GLU A 67 4.79 -13.93 5.03
C GLU A 67 4.12 -15.28 4.73
N LYS A 68 2.81 -15.37 4.92
CA LYS A 68 2.03 -16.58 4.67
C LYS A 68 0.98 -16.42 3.58
N ARG A 69 0.83 -15.21 3.06
CA ARG A 69 -0.23 -14.91 2.10
C ARG A 69 0.24 -15.20 0.67
N PRO A 70 -0.49 -16.00 -0.10
CA PRO A 70 -0.14 -16.23 -1.50
C PRO A 70 -0.53 -15.04 -2.36
N SER A 71 0.20 -14.84 -3.44
CA SER A 71 -0.19 -13.89 -4.47
C SER A 71 -1.37 -14.41 -5.27
N SER A 72 -2.10 -13.51 -5.91
CA SER A 72 -3.20 -13.89 -6.80
C SER A 72 -2.68 -14.75 -7.95
N ALA A 73 -3.46 -15.77 -8.30
CA ALA A 73 -3.13 -16.68 -9.40
C ALA A 73 -3.86 -16.25 -10.67
N GLY A 74 -3.23 -16.50 -11.81
CA GLY A 74 -3.83 -16.31 -13.11
C GLY A 74 -3.97 -14.84 -13.52
N PRO A 75 -4.53 -14.61 -14.73
CA PRO A 75 -4.78 -13.25 -15.21
C PRO A 75 -5.99 -12.66 -14.51
N GLY A 76 -5.93 -11.35 -14.24
CA GLY A 76 -7.09 -10.62 -13.76
C GLY A 76 -8.07 -10.31 -14.88
N VAL A 77 -9.14 -9.59 -14.55
CA VAL A 77 -10.05 -9.07 -15.58
C VAL A 77 -9.39 -7.88 -16.28
N PRO A 78 -9.79 -7.56 -17.53
CA PRO A 78 -9.23 -6.41 -18.23
C PRO A 78 -9.33 -5.12 -17.39
N ASP A 79 -8.29 -4.32 -17.44
CA ASP A 79 -8.18 -3.03 -16.73
C ASP A 79 -8.20 -3.13 -15.20
N GLU A 80 -8.03 -4.32 -14.65
CA GLU A 80 -7.96 -4.50 -13.22
C GLU A 80 -6.60 -4.04 -12.67
N THR A 81 -6.63 -3.33 -11.54
CA THR A 81 -5.42 -2.86 -10.87
C THR A 81 -4.75 -4.01 -10.12
N MET A 82 -3.44 -4.10 -10.25
CA MET A 82 -2.61 -4.98 -9.44
C MET A 82 -2.11 -4.21 -8.23
N LEU A 83 -2.36 -4.75 -7.05
CA LEU A 83 -1.87 -4.17 -5.79
C LEU A 83 -0.65 -4.95 -5.32
N GLY A 84 0.44 -4.23 -5.07
CA GLY A 84 1.68 -4.84 -4.60
C GLY A 84 1.91 -4.53 -3.13
N PHE A 85 2.31 -5.53 -2.38
CA PHE A 85 2.62 -5.43 -0.95
C PHE A 85 3.98 -6.04 -0.71
N ALA A 86 4.82 -5.37 0.07
CA ALA A 86 6.12 -5.91 0.44
C ALA A 86 6.38 -5.62 1.92
N LEU A 87 6.79 -6.65 2.64
CA LEU A 87 7.16 -6.53 4.04
C LEU A 87 8.60 -6.99 4.21
N ALA A 88 9.47 -6.08 4.64
CA ALA A 88 10.85 -6.39 4.97
C ALA A 88 10.98 -6.46 6.49
N ALA A 89 11.34 -7.63 7.01
CA ALA A 89 11.51 -7.87 8.44
C ALA A 89 12.56 -8.96 8.63
N GLN A 90 13.43 -8.76 9.62
CA GLN A 90 14.42 -9.78 10.01
C GLN A 90 15.24 -10.29 8.83
N GLU A 91 15.71 -9.37 7.99
CA GLU A 91 16.54 -9.67 6.80
C GLU A 91 15.81 -10.46 5.70
N THR A 92 14.50 -10.62 5.84
CA THR A 92 13.69 -11.32 4.85
C THR A 92 12.70 -10.35 4.20
N LEU A 93 12.54 -10.49 2.89
CA LEU A 93 11.56 -9.70 2.14
C LEU A 93 10.43 -10.63 1.67
N HIS A 94 9.22 -10.29 2.05
CA HIS A 94 8.01 -11.00 1.61
C HIS A 94 7.21 -10.09 0.69
N SER A 95 7.01 -10.53 -0.55
CA SER A 95 6.24 -9.76 -1.54
C SER A 95 4.98 -10.53 -1.92
N VAL A 96 3.88 -9.81 -1.99
CA VAL A 96 2.58 -10.36 -2.38
C VAL A 96 1.96 -9.41 -3.41
N GLN A 97 1.41 -9.96 -4.47
CA GLN A 97 0.68 -9.20 -5.48
C GLN A 97 -0.75 -9.73 -5.56
N LEU A 98 -1.71 -8.84 -5.38
CA LEU A 98 -3.12 -9.18 -5.39
C LEU A 98 -3.85 -8.37 -6.46
N TRP A 99 -4.67 -9.05 -7.27
CA TRP A 99 -5.63 -8.33 -8.09
C TRP A 99 -6.59 -7.58 -7.17
N ALA A 100 -7.04 -6.40 -7.59
CA ALA A 100 -7.94 -5.59 -6.79
C ALA A 100 -9.20 -6.38 -6.40
N SER A 101 -9.73 -7.19 -7.31
CA SER A 101 -10.91 -8.01 -7.00
C SER A 101 -10.66 -8.98 -5.87
N ASP A 102 -9.45 -9.57 -5.78
CA ASP A 102 -9.11 -10.48 -4.69
C ASP A 102 -8.88 -9.70 -3.39
N ALA A 103 -8.18 -8.57 -3.47
CA ALA A 103 -7.89 -7.75 -2.30
C ALA A 103 -9.17 -7.25 -1.62
N PHE A 104 -10.16 -6.84 -2.42
CA PHE A 104 -11.40 -6.29 -1.90
C PHE A 104 -12.43 -7.35 -1.47
N LYS A 105 -12.03 -8.63 -1.48
CA LYS A 105 -12.79 -9.71 -0.85
C LYS A 105 -12.25 -10.07 0.54
N ASP A 106 -11.12 -9.50 0.93
CA ASP A 106 -10.43 -9.82 2.17
C ASP A 106 -10.57 -8.65 3.14
N VAL A 107 -11.26 -8.89 4.26
CA VAL A 107 -11.56 -7.84 5.24
C VAL A 107 -10.29 -7.24 5.81
N THR A 108 -9.28 -8.05 6.10
CA THR A 108 -8.01 -7.55 6.66
C THR A 108 -7.30 -6.61 5.68
N ILE A 109 -7.28 -6.99 4.41
CA ILE A 109 -6.68 -6.16 3.37
C ILE A 109 -7.48 -4.86 3.19
N ILE A 110 -8.81 -4.94 3.20
CA ILE A 110 -9.66 -3.75 3.12
C ILE A 110 -9.36 -2.78 4.26
N GLU A 111 -9.26 -3.30 5.48
CA GLU A 111 -8.95 -2.46 6.65
C GLU A 111 -7.59 -1.80 6.53
N LEU A 112 -6.58 -2.54 6.05
CA LEU A 112 -5.24 -2.00 5.82
C LEU A 112 -5.26 -0.90 4.76
N LEU A 113 -5.92 -1.13 3.64
CA LEU A 113 -6.03 -0.14 2.56
C LEU A 113 -6.76 1.12 3.03
N ASN A 114 -7.83 0.97 3.80
CA ASN A 114 -8.57 2.09 4.35
C ASN A 114 -7.70 2.90 5.32
N LYS A 115 -6.93 2.22 6.17
CA LYS A 115 -6.04 2.89 7.11
C LYS A 115 -4.96 3.68 6.38
N MET A 116 -4.35 3.07 5.37
CA MET A 116 -3.36 3.77 4.56
C MET A 116 -3.98 4.98 3.85
N GLY A 117 -5.17 4.80 3.28
CA GLY A 117 -5.88 5.90 2.62
C GLY A 117 -6.17 7.05 3.56
N ASP A 118 -6.61 6.75 4.79
CA ASP A 118 -6.87 7.75 5.80
C ASP A 118 -5.61 8.54 6.17
N LEU A 119 -4.48 7.84 6.35
CA LEU A 119 -3.22 8.49 6.68
C LEU A 119 -2.71 9.36 5.53
N ILE A 120 -2.79 8.85 4.31
CA ILE A 120 -2.38 9.61 3.12
C ILE A 120 -3.23 10.88 3.01
N GLU A 121 -4.53 10.78 3.16
CA GLU A 121 -5.42 11.93 3.10
C GLU A 121 -5.11 12.95 4.20
N LYS A 122 -4.86 12.47 5.42
CA LYS A 122 -4.51 13.33 6.55
C LYS A 122 -3.25 14.15 6.29
N TYR A 123 -2.22 13.52 5.73
CA TYR A 123 -0.92 14.15 5.59
C TYR A 123 -0.69 14.84 4.26
N THR A 124 -1.37 14.42 3.19
CA THR A 124 -1.19 14.99 1.85
C THR A 124 -2.37 15.83 1.38
N GLY A 125 -3.54 15.67 2.01
CA GLY A 125 -4.78 16.29 1.55
C GLY A 125 -5.43 15.57 0.37
N LYS A 126 -4.86 14.44 -0.05
CA LYS A 126 -5.38 13.68 -1.20
C LYS A 126 -5.68 12.26 -0.78
N ARG A 127 -6.85 11.76 -1.19
CA ARG A 127 -7.19 10.37 -0.95
C ARG A 127 -6.90 9.54 -2.20
N PRO A 128 -6.04 8.51 -2.10
CA PRO A 128 -5.71 7.69 -3.27
C PRO A 128 -6.90 6.85 -3.71
N THR A 129 -7.04 6.69 -5.03
CA THR A 129 -7.97 5.75 -5.62
C THR A 129 -7.20 4.44 -5.85
N LEU A 130 -7.59 3.40 -5.14
CA LEU A 130 -6.85 2.14 -5.12
C LEU A 130 -7.50 1.04 -5.97
N ARG A 131 -8.55 1.37 -6.69
CA ARG A 131 -9.22 0.43 -7.60
C ARG A 131 -8.91 0.75 -9.05
#